data_588ed1e7e6d37f8b0d1bacb38e5b809e
#
_entry.id   588ed1e7e6d37f8b0d1bacb38e5b809e
#
_cell.length_a   1.000
_cell.length_b   1.000
_cell.length_c   1.000
_cell.angle_alpha   90.00
_cell.angle_beta   90.00
_cell.angle_gamma   90.00
#
_symmetry.space_group_name_H-M   'P 1'
#
loop_
_entity.id
_entity.type
_entity.pdbx_description
1 polymer ?
#
loop_
_entity_poly.entity_id
_entity_poly.type
_entity_poly.pdbx_seq_one_letter_code
_entity_poly.pdbx_strand_id
1 'polypeptide(L)' 'MSNEKLAQKLRELRKVNNYTQDYVAEVLGVVRQTYSHYETGKRTPDTEALYKLAGLYNISIDDLMHLTIDIDRNVSYDA' A
#
# COMPACT_ATOMS: atom_id res chain seq x y z
N MET A 1 9.98 -8.42 -7.22
CA MET A 1 9.39 -8.73 -6.68
C MET A 1 8.32 -8.07 -6.09
N SER A 2 7.89 -8.12 -5.18
CA SER A 2 6.72 -7.72 -4.76
C SER A 2 6.46 -6.32 -4.65
N ASN A 3 7.33 -5.47 -5.08
CA ASN A 3 7.12 -4.05 -5.05
C ASN A 3 5.98 -3.63 -5.95
N GLU A 4 5.81 -4.32 -7.06
CA GLU A 4 4.71 -3.98 -7.96
C GLU A 4 3.37 -4.32 -7.35
N LYS A 5 3.28 -5.39 -6.60
CA LYS A 5 2.03 -5.77 -6.00
C LYS A 5 1.64 -4.81 -4.87
N LEU A 6 2.61 -4.41 -4.07
CA LEU A 6 2.35 -3.40 -3.06
C LEU A 6 1.93 -2.10 -3.70
N ALA A 7 2.60 -1.71 -4.78
CA ALA A 7 2.29 -0.47 -5.47
C ALA A 7 0.85 -0.48 -5.97
N GLN A 8 0.42 -1.60 -6.56
CA GLN A 8 -0.93 -1.72 -7.06
C GLN A 8 -1.93 -1.64 -5.92
N LYS A 9 -1.61 -2.26 -4.80
CA LYS A 9 -2.51 -2.24 -3.66
C LYS A 9 -2.66 -0.85 -3.10
N LEU A 10 -1.57 -0.10 -3.05
CA LEU A 10 -1.65 1.27 -2.56
C LEU A 10 -2.56 2.10 -3.44
N ARG A 11 -2.46 1.91 -4.76
CA ARG A 11 -3.34 2.62 -5.67
C ARG A 11 -4.80 2.25 -5.41
N GLU A 12 -5.05 0.96 -5.23
CA GLU A 12 -6.43 0.51 -5.02
C GLU A 12 -7.01 1.05 -3.74
N LEU A 13 -6.25 0.98 -2.66
CA LEU A 13 -6.72 1.49 -1.37
C LEU A 13 -7.01 2.97 -1.46
N ARG A 14 -6.13 3.71 -2.13
CA ARG A 14 -6.33 5.14 -2.25
C ARG A 14 -7.60 5.46 -3.02
N LYS A 15 -7.82 4.76 -4.13
CA LYS A 15 -8.99 5.02 -4.97
C LYS A 15 -10.28 4.62 -4.30
N VAL A 16 -10.27 3.50 -3.62
CA VAL A 16 -11.46 3.04 -2.91
C VAL A 16 -11.89 4.05 -1.86
N ASN A 17 -10.91 4.71 -1.24
CA ASN A 17 -11.21 5.69 -0.22
C ASN A 17 -11.36 7.10 -0.77
N ASN A 18 -11.26 7.25 -2.08
CA ASN A 18 -11.42 8.55 -2.74
C ASN A 18 -10.40 9.58 -2.30
N TYR A 19 -9.19 9.13 -1.98
CA TYR A 19 -8.12 10.03 -1.61
C TYR A 19 -7.32 10.43 -2.85
N THR A 20 -6.75 11.63 -2.81
CA THR A 20 -5.81 12.05 -3.86
C THR A 20 -4.41 11.63 -3.46
N GLN A 21 -3.50 11.61 -4.45
CA GLN A 21 -2.10 11.36 -4.14
C GLN A 21 -1.55 12.44 -3.24
N ASP A 22 -1.97 13.69 -3.45
CA ASP A 22 -1.52 14.79 -2.59
C ASP A 22 -1.91 14.57 -1.14
N TYR A 23 -3.13 14.13 -0.92
CA TYR A 23 -3.60 13.90 0.44
C TYR A 23 -2.78 12.80 1.13
N VAL A 24 -2.59 11.68 0.44
CA VAL A 24 -1.85 10.59 1.06
C VAL A 24 -0.40 10.98 1.28
N ALA A 25 0.20 11.70 0.33
CA ALA A 25 1.57 12.17 0.52
C ALA A 25 1.68 13.05 1.76
N GLU A 26 0.69 13.89 1.97
CA GLU A 26 0.67 14.75 3.14
C GLU A 26 0.59 13.95 4.42
N VAL A 27 -0.27 12.94 4.45
CA VAL A 27 -0.39 12.07 5.61
C VAL A 27 0.94 11.40 5.91
N LEU A 28 1.66 11.00 4.89
CA LEU A 28 2.94 10.32 5.06
C LEU A 28 4.09 11.29 5.37
N GLY A 29 3.87 12.58 5.15
CA GLY A 29 4.93 13.54 5.36
C GLY A 29 5.98 13.51 4.26
N VAL A 30 5.59 13.14 3.04
CA VAL A 30 6.52 13.10 1.91
C VAL A 30 5.95 13.96 0.79
N VAL A 31 6.79 14.32 -0.18
CA VAL A 31 6.30 15.07 -1.32
C VAL A 31 5.52 14.14 -2.22
N ARG A 32 4.62 14.71 -3.00
CA ARG A 32 3.75 13.92 -3.85
C ARG A 32 4.52 13.02 -4.80
N GLN A 33 5.64 13.49 -5.32
CA GLN A 33 6.41 12.68 -6.25
C GLN A 33 6.94 11.41 -5.59
N THR A 34 7.36 11.51 -4.34
CA THR A 34 7.80 10.32 -3.61
C THR A 34 6.66 9.33 -3.46
N TYR A 35 5.48 9.81 -3.09
CA TYR A 35 4.35 8.92 -2.94
C TYR A 35 3.97 8.30 -4.28
N SER A 36 4.02 9.10 -5.35
CA SER A 36 3.72 8.58 -6.68
C SER A 36 4.64 7.41 -7.03
N HIS A 37 5.91 7.49 -6.61
CA HIS A 37 6.83 6.40 -6.86
C HIS A 37 6.48 5.14 -6.06
N TYR A 38 5.83 5.30 -4.93
CA TYR A 38 5.33 4.14 -4.20
C TYR A 38 4.26 3.42 -5.01
N GLU A 39 3.42 4.18 -5.71
CA GLU A 39 2.33 3.59 -6.48
C GLU A 39 2.78 3.03 -7.82
N THR A 40 3.97 3.38 -8.26
CA THR A 40 4.49 2.84 -9.52
C THR A 40 5.53 1.76 -9.30
N GLY A 41 5.89 1.52 -8.04
CA GLY A 41 6.90 0.51 -7.73
C GLY A 41 8.33 1.00 -7.88
N LYS A 42 8.52 2.27 -8.23
CA LYS A 42 9.87 2.80 -8.36
C LYS A 42 10.57 2.92 -7.02
N ARG A 43 9.80 3.04 -5.96
CA ARG A 43 10.34 3.19 -4.63
C ARG A 43 9.51 2.39 -3.66
N THR A 44 10.17 1.80 -2.66
CA THR A 44 9.47 1.04 -1.63
C THR A 44 9.28 1.94 -0.42
N PRO A 45 8.06 2.02 0.14
CA PRO A 45 7.87 2.79 1.37
C PRO A 45 8.72 2.21 2.48
N ASP A 46 9.30 3.09 3.31
CA ASP A 46 10.06 2.63 4.45
C ASP A 46 9.11 2.26 5.58
N THR A 47 9.67 1.79 6.69
CA THR A 47 8.87 1.29 7.80
C THR A 47 7.91 2.35 8.32
N GLU A 48 8.38 3.58 8.46
CA GLU A 48 7.53 4.63 8.96
C GLU A 48 6.36 4.89 8.03
N ALA A 49 6.62 4.93 6.72
CA ALA A 49 5.55 5.14 5.74
C ALA A 49 4.55 3.99 5.79
N LEU A 50 5.05 2.76 5.95
CA LEU A 50 4.16 1.61 6.02
C LEU A 50 3.24 1.68 7.23
N TYR A 51 3.77 2.08 8.38
CA TYR A 51 2.95 2.25 9.57
C TYR A 51 1.87 3.30 9.35
N LYS A 52 2.23 4.41 8.73
CA LYS A 52 1.26 5.46 8.48
C LYS A 52 0.19 5.02 7.49
N LEU A 53 0.60 4.28 6.46
CA LEU A 53 -0.36 3.78 5.49
C LEU A 53 -1.33 2.78 6.14
N ALA A 54 -0.80 1.89 6.97
CA ALA A 54 -1.64 0.92 7.65
C ALA A 54 -2.64 1.64 8.55
N GLY A 55 -2.18 2.69 9.24
CA GLY A 55 -3.09 3.47 10.09
C GLY A 55 -4.14 4.21 9.27
N LEU A 56 -3.72 4.79 8.16
CA LEU A 56 -4.64 5.54 7.31
C LEU A 56 -5.78 4.66 6.80
N TYR A 57 -5.45 3.43 6.39
CA TYR A 57 -6.45 2.54 5.83
C TYR A 57 -7.03 1.56 6.86
N ASN A 58 -6.58 1.68 8.11
CA ASN A 58 -7.10 0.87 9.20
C ASN A 58 -6.93 -0.62 8.94
N ILE A 59 -5.77 -1.01 8.48
CA ILE A 59 -5.44 -2.41 8.29
C ILE A 59 -4.09 -2.66 8.95
N SER A 60 -3.78 -3.93 9.20
CA SER A 60 -2.50 -4.26 9.81
C SER A 60 -1.40 -4.13 8.78
N ILE A 61 -0.16 -4.00 9.26
CA ILE A 61 0.98 -3.97 8.36
C ILE A 61 1.10 -5.30 7.63
N ASP A 62 0.82 -6.39 8.34
CA ASP A 62 0.83 -7.69 7.71
C ASP A 62 -0.15 -7.76 6.55
N ASP A 63 -1.36 -7.27 6.75
CA ASP A 63 -2.34 -7.28 5.68
C ASP A 63 -1.89 -6.42 4.52
N LEU A 64 -1.31 -5.26 4.82
CA LEU A 64 -0.84 -4.38 3.77
C LEU A 64 0.24 -5.05 2.93
N MET A 65 1.17 -5.72 3.60
CA MET A 65 2.31 -6.30 2.91
C MET A 65 1.99 -7.62 2.22
N HIS A 66 1.05 -8.37 2.77
CA HIS A 66 0.79 -9.72 2.28
C HIS A 66 -0.55 -9.86 1.59
N LEU A 67 -1.05 -8.76 1.11
CA LEU A 67 -2.34 -8.77 0.53
C LEU A 67 -2.49 -9.75 -0.60
N THR A 68 -1.51 -9.86 -1.45
CA THR A 68 -1.57 -10.80 -2.55
C THR A 68 -1.39 -12.21 -2.07
N ILE A 69 -0.60 -12.35 -1.04
CA ILE A 69 -0.36 -13.65 -0.47
C ILE A 69 -1.61 -14.20 0.18
N ASP A 70 -2.43 -13.30 0.71
CA ASP A 70 -3.68 -13.72 1.31
C ASP A 70 -4.59 -14.39 0.30
N ILE A 71 -4.60 -13.88 -0.92
CA ILE A 71 -5.41 -14.49 -1.95
C ILE A 71 -4.92 -15.89 -2.23
N ASP A 72 -3.63 -16.06 -2.33
CA ASP A 72 -3.05 -17.37 -2.57
C ASP A 72 -3.36 -18.32 -1.43
N ARG A 73 -3.26 -17.81 -0.22
CA ARG A 73 -3.52 -18.63 0.93
C ARG A 73 -4.95 -19.11 0.97
N ASN A 74 -5.87 -18.25 0.59
CA ASN A 74 -7.26 -18.63 0.56
C ASN A 74 -7.50 -19.76 -0.42
N VAL A 75 -6.85 -19.69 -1.55
CA VAL A 75 -6.97 -20.76 -2.51
C VAL A 75 -6.41 -22.04 -1.94
N SER A 76 -5.28 -21.97 -1.29
CA SER A 76 -4.68 -23.14 -0.69
C SER A 76 -5.54 -23.72 0.39
N TYR A 77 -6.13 -22.85 1.17
CA TYR A 77 -6.97 -23.28 2.22
C TYR A 77 -8.10 -24.12 1.71
N ASP A 78 -8.72 -23.70 0.69
CA ASP A 78 -9.87 -24.38 0.16
C ASP A 78 -9.50 -25.73 -0.42
N ALA A 79 -8.27 -25.90 -0.70
CA ALA A 79 -7.82 -27.17 -1.16
C ALA A 79 -7.67 -28.11 0.01
#